data_cee80b2d5e5b3517abb8a06785b7142e
#
_entry.id   cee80b2d5e5b3517abb8a06785b7142e
#
_cell.length_a   1.000
_cell.length_b   1.000
_cell.length_c   1.000
_cell.angle_alpha   90.00
_cell.angle_beta   90.00
_cell.angle_gamma   90.00
#
_symmetry.space_group_name_H-M   'P 1'
#
loop_
_entity.id
_entity.type
_entity.pdbx_description
1 polymer ?
#
loop_
_entity_poly.entity_id
_entity_poly.type
_entity_poly.pdbx_seq_one_letter_code
_entity_poly.pdbx_strand_id
1 'polypeptide(L)'
;LSRESASRQARLDKQKQAYAKRPRVRRLTSVSAKAHYEAAYIEAFRRKVEATGTRHFPRRALDNNTFGGVRLMVALRRDGGIDEIKVLQSSGHQFLDQAAVQSVRLAAPFEPFTQEMRERMDVLEIIRTWKFDANRRVSSK
;
A
#
# COMPACT_ATOMS: atom_id res chain seq x y z
N LEU A 1 -24.49 43.56 8.51
CA LEU A 1 -23.63 42.65 7.81
C LEU A 1 -24.10 42.46 6.39
N SER A 2 -23.20 42.66 5.44
CA SER A 2 -23.50 42.52 4.03
C SER A 2 -23.71 41.05 3.65
N ARG A 3 -24.42 40.83 2.54
CA ARG A 3 -24.59 39.50 1.95
C ARG A 3 -23.23 38.87 1.60
N GLU A 4 -22.26 39.68 1.21
CA GLU A 4 -20.92 39.26 0.87
C GLU A 4 -20.19 38.60 2.05
N SER A 5 -20.29 39.17 3.24
CA SER A 5 -19.71 38.63 4.47
C SER A 5 -20.31 37.28 4.83
N ALA A 6 -21.65 37.15 4.72
CA ALA A 6 -22.36 35.91 5.00
C ALA A 6 -21.96 34.82 3.99
N SER A 7 -21.84 35.16 2.69
CA SER A 7 -21.42 34.20 1.63
C SER A 7 -19.99 33.74 1.82
N ARG A 8 -19.11 34.65 2.24
CA ARG A 8 -17.70 34.33 2.49
C ARG A 8 -17.58 33.39 3.67
N GLN A 9 -18.31 33.61 4.75
CA GLN A 9 -18.30 32.74 5.91
C GLN A 9 -18.83 31.35 5.59
N ALA A 10 -19.91 31.25 4.82
CA ALA A 10 -20.47 29.97 4.39
C ALA A 10 -19.47 29.18 3.55
N ARG A 11 -18.70 29.81 2.66
CA ARG A 11 -17.66 29.15 1.87
C ARG A 11 -16.52 28.63 2.74
N LEU A 12 -16.07 29.40 3.71
CA LEU A 12 -15.04 29.00 4.67
C LEU A 12 -15.49 27.79 5.49
N ASP A 13 -16.74 27.79 5.95
CA ASP A 13 -17.31 26.68 6.71
C ASP A 13 -17.37 25.41 5.88
N LYS A 14 -17.77 25.50 4.61
CA LYS A 14 -17.76 24.35 3.69
C LYS A 14 -16.36 23.81 3.46
N GLN A 15 -15.37 24.69 3.30
CA GLN A 15 -13.98 24.29 3.12
C GLN A 15 -13.45 23.56 4.35
N LYS A 16 -13.75 24.05 5.55
CA LYS A 16 -13.38 23.42 6.81
C LYS A 16 -14.02 22.04 6.96
N GLN A 17 -15.30 21.91 6.62
CA GLN A 17 -16.02 20.64 6.65
C GLN A 17 -15.44 19.64 5.65
N ALA A 18 -15.14 20.08 4.43
CA ALA A 18 -14.54 19.25 3.42
C ALA A 18 -13.15 18.76 3.86
N TYR A 19 -12.34 19.62 4.46
CA TYR A 19 -11.04 19.26 4.99
C TYR A 19 -11.15 18.23 6.12
N ALA A 20 -12.07 18.44 7.06
CA ALA A 20 -12.29 17.51 8.17
C ALA A 20 -12.79 16.14 7.75
N LYS A 21 -13.42 16.04 6.56
CA LYS A 21 -13.93 14.79 6.01
C LYS A 21 -12.92 14.05 5.14
N ARG A 22 -11.73 14.63 4.92
CA ARG A 22 -10.69 13.97 4.13
C ARG A 22 -10.27 12.67 4.83
N PRO A 23 -10.03 11.59 4.05
CA PRO A 23 -9.46 10.37 4.61
C PRO A 23 -8.11 10.66 5.26
N ARG A 24 -7.90 10.10 6.43
CA ARG A 24 -6.61 10.20 7.12
C ARG A 24 -5.70 9.13 6.53
N VAL A 25 -4.67 9.57 5.84
CA VAL A 25 -3.72 8.67 5.16
C VAL A 25 -2.44 8.59 5.98
N ARG A 26 -2.03 7.36 6.31
CA ARG A 26 -0.75 7.07 6.94
C ARG A 26 0.15 6.38 5.93
N ARG A 27 1.30 6.96 5.65
CA ARG A 27 2.28 6.38 4.73
C ARG A 27 3.43 5.76 5.50
N LEU A 28 3.70 4.48 5.23
CA LEU A 28 4.77 3.73 5.89
C LEU A 28 5.71 3.12 4.86
N THR A 29 7.00 3.34 5.10
CA THR A 29 8.09 2.65 4.39
C THR A 29 8.70 1.62 5.33
N SER A 30 9.66 0.84 4.84
CA SER A 30 10.36 -0.15 5.65
C SER A 30 11.09 0.46 6.86
N VAL A 31 11.38 1.76 6.83
CA VAL A 31 12.13 2.45 7.90
C VAL A 31 11.26 3.39 8.73
N SER A 32 10.01 3.63 8.35
CA SER A 32 9.16 4.62 9.01
C SER A 32 8.13 4.04 9.97
N ALA A 33 7.97 2.72 10.02
CA ALA A 33 7.05 2.07 10.95
C ALA A 33 7.64 2.11 12.37
N LYS A 34 7.13 3.00 13.20
CA LYS A 34 7.65 3.24 14.57
C LYS A 34 6.78 2.65 15.66
N ALA A 35 5.47 2.62 15.44
CA ALA A 35 4.54 2.07 16.43
C ALA A 35 4.50 0.55 16.33
N HIS A 36 4.43 -0.13 17.47
CA HIS A 36 4.43 -1.58 17.52
C HIS A 36 3.30 -2.21 16.70
N TYR A 37 2.08 -1.66 16.78
CA TYR A 37 0.94 -2.18 16.03
C TYR A 37 1.10 -1.99 14.52
N GLU A 38 1.77 -0.90 14.08
CA GLU A 38 2.07 -0.68 12.67
C GLU A 38 3.07 -1.71 12.16
N ALA A 39 4.14 -1.94 12.92
CA ALA A 39 5.17 -2.91 12.56
C ALA A 39 4.59 -4.33 12.46
N ALA A 40 3.72 -4.71 13.40
CA ALA A 40 3.07 -6.02 13.38
C ALA A 40 2.16 -6.17 12.16
N TYR A 41 1.38 -5.15 11.84
CA TYR A 41 0.50 -5.16 10.67
C TYR A 41 1.28 -5.29 9.37
N ILE A 42 2.33 -4.49 9.21
CA ILE A 42 3.19 -4.52 8.02
C ILE A 42 3.89 -5.87 7.87
N GLU A 43 4.33 -6.46 8.98
CA GLU A 43 4.96 -7.78 8.95
C GLU A 43 3.99 -8.86 8.46
N ALA A 44 2.75 -8.85 8.94
CA ALA A 44 1.71 -9.76 8.45
C ALA A 44 1.42 -9.55 6.97
N PHE A 45 1.33 -8.30 6.53
CA PHE A 45 1.16 -7.93 5.13
C PHE A 45 2.33 -8.47 4.28
N ARG A 46 3.56 -8.20 4.71
CA ARG A 46 4.77 -8.64 4.01
C ARG A 46 4.80 -10.15 3.83
N ARG A 47 4.56 -10.89 4.89
CA ARG A 47 4.55 -12.37 4.86
C ARG A 47 3.55 -12.92 3.88
N LYS A 48 2.36 -12.34 3.87
CA LYS A 48 1.27 -12.80 3.00
C LYS A 48 1.60 -12.57 1.53
N VAL A 49 2.13 -11.39 1.19
CA VAL A 49 2.53 -11.07 -0.18
C VAL A 49 3.73 -11.93 -0.62
N GLU A 50 4.72 -12.09 0.24
CA GLU A 50 5.89 -12.92 -0.08
C GLU A 50 5.49 -14.37 -0.33
N ALA A 51 4.65 -14.94 0.52
CA ALA A 51 4.18 -16.31 0.37
C ALA A 51 3.39 -16.50 -0.94
N THR A 52 2.51 -15.55 -1.24
CA THR A 52 1.70 -15.59 -2.47
C THR A 52 2.57 -15.42 -3.71
N GLY A 53 3.50 -14.46 -3.69
CA GLY A 53 4.40 -14.20 -4.78
C GLY A 53 5.36 -15.37 -5.04
N THR A 54 5.82 -16.01 -4.00
CA THR A 54 6.69 -17.21 -4.12
C THR A 54 5.92 -18.37 -4.71
N ARG A 55 4.67 -18.59 -4.28
CA ARG A 55 3.81 -19.64 -4.80
C ARG A 55 3.50 -19.44 -6.29
N HIS A 56 3.30 -18.20 -6.69
CA HIS A 56 2.97 -17.83 -8.06
C HIS A 56 4.14 -17.17 -8.79
N PHE A 57 5.37 -17.58 -8.45
CA PHE A 57 6.57 -17.01 -9.04
C PHE A 57 6.50 -17.10 -10.58
N PRO A 58 6.80 -16.00 -11.30
CA PRO A 58 6.64 -15.97 -12.74
C PRO A 58 7.61 -16.93 -13.44
N ARG A 59 7.07 -17.89 -14.16
CA ARG A 59 7.86 -18.88 -14.92
C ARG A 59 8.78 -18.19 -15.92
N ARG A 60 8.31 -17.11 -16.52
CA ARG A 60 9.08 -16.35 -17.50
C ARG A 60 10.39 -15.81 -16.92
N ALA A 61 10.41 -15.46 -15.65
CA ALA A 61 11.64 -15.01 -14.99
C ALA A 61 12.66 -16.13 -14.91
N LEU A 62 12.21 -17.34 -14.63
CA LEU A 62 13.07 -18.53 -14.56
C LEU A 62 13.59 -18.90 -15.94
N ASP A 63 12.72 -18.94 -16.95
CA ASP A 63 13.07 -19.32 -18.32
C ASP A 63 14.07 -18.33 -18.94
N ASN A 64 13.91 -17.05 -18.67
CA ASN A 64 14.73 -15.99 -19.22
C ASN A 64 15.88 -15.57 -18.30
N ASN A 65 16.03 -16.23 -17.14
CA ASN A 65 17.04 -15.87 -16.13
C ASN A 65 16.98 -14.38 -15.81
N THR A 66 15.76 -13.83 -15.62
CA THR A 66 15.52 -12.41 -15.43
C THR A 66 14.93 -12.18 -14.03
N PHE A 67 15.65 -11.43 -13.22
CA PHE A 67 15.30 -11.15 -11.83
C PHE A 67 15.41 -9.66 -11.56
N GLY A 68 14.83 -9.19 -10.46
CA GLY A 68 14.89 -7.79 -10.11
C GLY A 68 13.92 -7.40 -9.03
N GLY A 69 13.89 -6.12 -8.72
CA GLY A 69 13.04 -5.53 -7.70
C GLY A 69 12.04 -4.54 -8.25
N VAL A 70 10.83 -4.56 -7.69
CA VAL A 70 9.73 -3.65 -8.04
C VAL A 70 9.33 -2.89 -6.79
N ARG A 71 9.39 -1.57 -6.83
CA ARG A 71 8.94 -0.75 -5.71
C ARG A 71 7.49 -0.39 -5.91
N LEU A 72 6.65 -0.83 -4.97
CA LEU A 72 5.21 -0.59 -5.02
C LEU A 72 4.76 0.29 -3.86
N MET A 73 3.74 1.08 -4.13
CA MET A 73 2.88 1.65 -3.11
C MET A 73 1.56 0.88 -3.12
N VAL A 74 1.16 0.33 -1.98
CA VAL A 74 -0.11 -0.36 -1.80
C VAL A 74 -0.90 0.40 -0.77
N ALA A 75 -2.05 0.93 -1.16
CA ALA A 75 -2.97 1.61 -0.26
C ALA A 75 -4.06 0.64 0.19
N LEU A 76 -4.20 0.48 1.49
CA LEU A 76 -5.17 -0.43 2.10
C LEU A 76 -6.24 0.36 2.84
N ARG A 77 -7.48 -0.15 2.75
CA ARG A 77 -8.62 0.37 3.49
C ARG A 77 -8.70 -0.29 4.87
N ARG A 78 -9.57 0.26 5.72
CA ARG A 78 -9.79 -0.23 7.10
C ARG A 78 -10.21 -1.69 7.18
N ASP A 79 -10.90 -2.18 6.16
CA ASP A 79 -11.32 -3.58 6.06
C ASP A 79 -10.24 -4.54 5.56
N GLY A 80 -9.05 -4.02 5.26
CA GLY A 80 -7.96 -4.82 4.70
C GLY A 80 -8.01 -4.96 3.18
N GLY A 81 -8.99 -4.35 2.54
CA GLY A 81 -9.10 -4.34 1.08
C GLY A 81 -8.11 -3.37 0.43
N ILE A 82 -7.81 -3.62 -0.82
CA ILE A 82 -6.89 -2.77 -1.59
C ILE A 82 -7.67 -1.57 -2.15
N ASP A 83 -7.19 -0.37 -1.84
CA ASP A 83 -7.71 0.87 -2.40
C ASP A 83 -6.98 1.22 -3.69
N GLU A 84 -5.65 1.11 -3.69
CA GLU A 84 -4.83 1.47 -4.84
C GLU A 84 -3.50 0.71 -4.80
N ILE A 85 -2.95 0.43 -5.99
CA ILE A 85 -1.59 -0.08 -6.15
C ILE A 85 -0.91 0.76 -7.22
N LYS A 86 0.29 1.28 -6.91
CA LYS A 86 1.12 2.02 -7.86
C LYS A 86 2.50 1.42 -7.95
N VAL A 87 3.03 1.31 -9.17
CA VAL A 87 4.43 0.98 -9.38
C VAL A 87 5.22 2.29 -9.28
N LEU A 88 5.99 2.44 -8.21
CA LEU A 88 6.81 3.63 -8.00
C LEU A 88 8.15 3.52 -8.72
N GLN A 89 8.70 2.32 -8.80
CA GLN A 89 9.94 2.06 -9.51
C GLN A 89 9.85 0.69 -10.17
N SER A 90 9.95 0.66 -11.48
CA SER A 90 9.91 -0.57 -12.27
C SER A 90 11.20 -1.38 -12.10
N SER A 91 11.07 -2.69 -12.23
CA SER A 91 12.22 -3.60 -12.34
C SER A 91 12.97 -3.44 -13.66
N GLY A 92 12.39 -2.72 -14.62
CA GLY A 92 12.86 -2.69 -15.99
C GLY A 92 12.23 -3.78 -16.86
N HIS A 93 11.41 -4.65 -16.26
CA HIS A 93 10.73 -5.75 -16.96
C HIS A 93 9.25 -5.74 -16.60
N GLN A 94 8.42 -5.47 -17.59
CA GLN A 94 6.97 -5.33 -17.39
C GLN A 94 6.36 -6.59 -16.75
N PHE A 95 6.81 -7.78 -17.13
CA PHE A 95 6.25 -9.00 -16.56
C PHE A 95 6.58 -9.18 -15.08
N LEU A 96 7.74 -8.70 -14.60
CA LEU A 96 8.05 -8.70 -13.16
C LEU A 96 7.21 -7.68 -12.41
N ASP A 97 7.01 -6.49 -13.00
CA ASP A 97 6.17 -5.45 -12.42
C ASP A 97 4.73 -5.96 -12.27
N GLN A 98 4.21 -6.61 -13.30
CA GLN A 98 2.88 -7.22 -13.29
C GLN A 98 2.78 -8.34 -12.26
N ALA A 99 3.82 -9.17 -12.15
CA ALA A 99 3.87 -10.25 -11.16
C ALA A 99 3.84 -9.72 -9.73
N ALA A 100 4.53 -8.61 -9.46
CA ALA A 100 4.51 -7.96 -8.15
C ALA A 100 3.11 -7.45 -7.80
N VAL A 101 2.47 -6.74 -8.72
CA VAL A 101 1.10 -6.25 -8.55
C VAL A 101 0.14 -7.42 -8.34
N GLN A 102 0.25 -8.45 -9.15
CA GLN A 102 -0.61 -9.63 -9.06
C GLN A 102 -0.43 -10.37 -7.73
N SER A 103 0.80 -10.45 -7.20
CA SER A 103 1.07 -11.06 -5.90
C SER A 103 0.29 -10.35 -4.78
N VAL A 104 0.26 -9.01 -4.81
CA VAL A 104 -0.50 -8.22 -3.86
C VAL A 104 -2.00 -8.49 -4.01
N ARG A 105 -2.52 -8.47 -5.24
CA ARG A 105 -3.94 -8.71 -5.50
C ARG A 105 -4.39 -10.10 -5.06
N LEU A 106 -3.58 -11.12 -5.32
CA LEU A 106 -3.88 -12.50 -4.93
C LEU A 106 -3.78 -12.70 -3.42
N ALA A 107 -2.97 -11.92 -2.74
CA ALA A 107 -2.83 -11.99 -1.28
C ALA A 107 -4.01 -11.33 -0.56
N ALA A 108 -4.73 -10.42 -1.21
CA ALA A 108 -5.88 -9.74 -0.61
C ALA A 108 -7.06 -10.70 -0.40
N PRO A 109 -7.97 -10.43 0.56
CA PRO A 109 -7.90 -9.32 1.51
C PRO A 109 -6.87 -9.55 2.60
N PHE A 110 -6.34 -8.43 3.11
CA PHE A 110 -5.44 -8.46 4.26
C PHE A 110 -6.23 -8.38 5.56
N GLU A 111 -5.54 -8.44 6.70
CA GLU A 111 -6.20 -8.28 7.98
C GLU A 111 -6.87 -6.91 8.08
N PRO A 112 -8.07 -6.81 8.67
CA PRO A 112 -8.64 -5.50 8.97
C PRO A 112 -7.70 -4.73 9.90
N PHE A 113 -7.78 -3.41 9.84
CA PHE A 113 -7.03 -2.57 10.77
C PHE A 113 -7.42 -2.91 12.21
N THR A 114 -6.44 -2.88 13.11
CA THR A 114 -6.69 -2.97 14.54
C THR A 114 -7.49 -1.74 14.99
N GLN A 115 -8.08 -1.80 16.18
CA GLN A 115 -8.80 -0.65 16.73
C GLN A 115 -7.88 0.58 16.85
N GLU A 116 -6.65 0.39 17.29
CA GLU A 116 -5.68 1.47 17.39
C GLU A 116 -5.39 2.13 16.03
N MET A 117 -5.29 1.33 14.98
CA MET A 117 -5.10 1.85 13.63
C MET A 117 -6.33 2.61 13.13
N ARG A 118 -7.54 2.09 13.39
CA ARG A 118 -8.80 2.74 12.98
C ARG A 118 -8.99 4.10 13.61
N GLU A 119 -8.52 4.26 14.83
CA GLU A 119 -8.60 5.54 15.55
C GLU A 119 -7.69 6.61 14.92
N ARG A 120 -6.67 6.20 14.19
CA ARG A 120 -5.61 7.08 13.67
C ARG A 120 -5.61 7.28 12.18
N MET A 121 -6.13 6.29 11.42
CA MET A 121 -6.02 6.32 9.96
C MET A 121 -7.20 5.66 9.29
N ASP A 122 -7.51 6.12 8.09
CA ASP A 122 -8.54 5.55 7.23
C ASP A 122 -7.92 4.75 6.08
N VAL A 123 -6.73 5.15 5.63
CA VAL A 123 -5.97 4.51 4.57
C VAL A 123 -4.53 4.34 5.01
N LEU A 124 -3.98 3.18 4.78
CA LEU A 124 -2.56 2.88 5.03
C LEU A 124 -1.86 2.67 3.70
N GLU A 125 -0.93 3.55 3.36
CA GLU A 125 -0.08 3.39 2.19
C GLU A 125 1.23 2.72 2.60
N ILE A 126 1.48 1.52 2.06
CA ILE A 126 2.68 0.74 2.35
C ILE A 126 3.60 0.80 1.13
N ILE A 127 4.79 1.34 1.31
CA ILE A 127 5.79 1.45 0.24
C ILE A 127 6.93 0.48 0.56
N ARG A 128 7.11 -0.50 -0.33
CA ARG A 128 8.17 -1.51 -0.20
C ARG A 128 8.67 -1.93 -1.57
N THR A 129 9.90 -2.43 -1.58
CA THR A 129 10.49 -3.03 -2.77
C THR A 129 10.37 -4.54 -2.67
N TRP A 130 9.76 -5.17 -3.69
CA TRP A 130 9.56 -6.61 -3.78
C TRP A 130 10.59 -7.18 -4.74
N LYS A 131 11.45 -8.07 -4.25
CA LYS A 131 12.53 -8.65 -5.03
C LYS A 131 12.17 -10.05 -5.48
N PHE A 132 12.34 -10.30 -6.77
CA PHE A 132 12.23 -11.63 -7.38
C PHE A 132 13.64 -12.16 -7.60
N ASP A 133 14.01 -13.25 -6.93
CA ASP A 133 15.38 -13.78 -6.97
C ASP A 133 15.48 -15.14 -7.68
N ALA A 134 16.72 -15.56 -7.92
CA ALA A 134 17.02 -16.80 -8.63
C ALA A 134 16.63 -18.06 -7.85
N ASN A 135 16.32 -17.94 -6.56
CA ASN A 135 15.89 -19.04 -5.70
C ASN A 135 14.37 -19.23 -5.71
N ARG A 136 13.66 -18.64 -6.67
CA ARG A 136 12.20 -18.68 -6.81
C ARG A 136 11.49 -18.07 -5.60
N ARG A 137 12.05 -17.04 -5.05
CA ARG A 137 11.48 -16.34 -3.88
C ARG A 137 11.17 -14.90 -4.19
N VAL A 138 10.06 -14.45 -3.61
CA VAL A 138 9.74 -13.02 -3.51
C VAL A 138 10.04 -12.60 -2.08
N SER A 139 10.85 -11.59 -1.92
CA SER A 139 11.22 -11.03 -0.62
C SER A 139 11.10 -9.52 -0.63
N SER A 140 10.97 -8.92 0.55
CA SER A 140 10.85 -7.47 0.70
C SER A 140 11.63 -6.99 1.90
N LYS A 141 12.23 -5.84 1.73
CA LYS A 141 12.86 -5.08 2.83
C LYS A 141 12.19 -3.73 3.00
#